data_1d30785141ba5292a35eecca106e06ca
#
_entry.id   1d30785141ba5292a35eecca106e06ca
#
_cell.length_a   1.000
_cell.length_b   1.000
_cell.length_c   1.000
_cell.angle_alpha   90.00
_cell.angle_beta   90.00
_cell.angle_gamma   90.00
#
_symmetry.space_group_name_H-M   'P 1'
#
loop_
_entity.id
_entity.type
_entity.pdbx_description
1 polymer ?
#
loop_
_entity_poly.entity_id
_entity_poly.type
_entity_poly.pdbx_seq_one_letter_code
_entity_poly.pdbx_strand_id
1 'polypeptide(L)'
;MKYIYLCIIFIIIIIISCFKSYEYFSDNNFIIFLDRDSAYNVLINSNYLNKLNSLNMKIRKCNNLNDCKRYYKKNIINYTEKEKNILRRMIIKCDKKLKIFPKLHKIEWKFAKINNNLEEGLPHTHLDTIFLSDKFFTNPSIDTLIHEKIHLYQKKYPYKTNSFYHLNNYEKIQKIDIINRRANPDTNNFDYKKNGIILYSVFNENPKSLSDIKLHNDSNNPHINEHPDEYFAYLITKKIMNKFNENDGEIINYISY
;
A
#
# COMPACT_ATOMS: atom_id res chain seq x y z
N MET A 1 -25.13 31.82 42.31
CA MET A 1 -25.24 32.10 40.85
C MET A 1 -23.91 31.94 40.06
N LYS A 2 -22.77 32.49 40.53
CA LYS A 2 -21.47 32.44 39.78
C LYS A 2 -20.99 31.01 39.45
N TYR A 3 -21.18 30.03 40.33
CA TYR A 3 -20.77 28.62 40.10
C TYR A 3 -21.66 27.89 39.09
N ILE A 4 -22.94 28.24 38.98
CA ILE A 4 -23.84 27.64 37.99
C ILE A 4 -23.42 28.05 36.57
N TYR A 5 -23.03 29.30 36.34
CA TYR A 5 -22.51 29.77 35.05
C TYR A 5 -21.21 29.08 34.66
N LEU A 6 -20.30 28.85 35.61
CA LEU A 6 -19.05 28.13 35.35
C LEU A 6 -19.32 26.65 34.94
N CYS A 7 -20.24 25.97 35.59
CA CYS A 7 -20.65 24.60 35.25
C CYS A 7 -21.29 24.56 33.83
N ILE A 8 -22.15 25.50 33.50
CA ILE A 8 -22.78 25.58 32.17
C ILE A 8 -21.72 25.80 31.08
N ILE A 9 -20.76 26.70 31.28
CA ILE A 9 -19.67 26.95 30.32
C ILE A 9 -18.82 25.70 30.15
N PHE A 10 -18.51 24.98 31.23
CA PHE A 10 -17.72 23.74 31.15
C PHE A 10 -18.45 22.63 30.41
N ILE A 11 -19.77 22.48 30.63
CA ILE A 11 -20.62 21.53 29.88
C ILE A 11 -20.67 21.89 28.41
N ILE A 12 -20.81 23.19 28.06
CA ILE A 12 -20.82 23.66 26.67
C ILE A 12 -19.47 23.38 26.00
N ILE A 13 -18.35 23.60 26.68
CA ILE A 13 -17.01 23.29 26.16
C ILE A 13 -16.85 21.78 25.92
N ILE A 14 -17.32 20.92 26.83
CA ILE A 14 -17.31 19.47 26.66
C ILE A 14 -18.19 19.07 25.46
N ILE A 15 -19.40 19.60 25.35
CA ILE A 15 -20.31 19.34 24.25
C ILE A 15 -19.69 19.78 22.92
N ILE A 16 -19.11 20.98 22.83
CA ILE A 16 -18.42 21.49 21.63
C ILE A 16 -17.21 20.62 21.29
N SER A 17 -16.45 20.16 22.29
CA SER A 17 -15.32 19.24 22.08
C SER A 17 -15.78 17.87 21.60
N CYS A 18 -16.88 17.34 22.14
CA CYS A 18 -17.50 16.10 21.68
C CYS A 18 -18.08 16.26 20.26
N PHE A 19 -18.77 17.36 19.96
CA PHE A 19 -19.27 17.63 18.60
C PHE A 19 -18.13 17.80 17.60
N LYS A 20 -17.06 18.54 17.93
CA LYS A 20 -15.87 18.61 17.07
C LYS A 20 -15.20 17.26 16.83
N SER A 21 -15.16 16.38 17.84
CA SER A 21 -14.68 15.00 17.66
C SER A 21 -15.68 14.18 16.82
N TYR A 22 -16.98 14.41 16.93
CA TYR A 22 -18.01 13.73 16.15
C TYR A 22 -18.05 14.20 14.67
N GLU A 23 -17.91 15.50 14.39
CA GLU A 23 -17.74 16.00 13.00
C GLU A 23 -16.45 15.46 12.35
N TYR A 24 -15.41 15.20 13.13
CA TYR A 24 -14.20 14.54 12.63
C TYR A 24 -14.42 13.08 12.24
N PHE A 25 -15.45 12.42 12.76
CA PHE A 25 -15.85 11.06 12.39
C PHE A 25 -16.89 11.02 11.27
N SER A 26 -17.51 12.14 10.90
CA SER A 26 -18.56 12.21 9.90
C SER A 26 -18.09 12.38 8.45
N ASP A 27 -16.83 12.66 8.21
CA ASP A 27 -16.24 12.54 6.87
C ASP A 27 -16.01 11.05 6.57
N ASN A 28 -17.02 10.43 6.03
CA ASN A 28 -17.34 9.11 5.50
C ASN A 28 -16.21 8.17 4.99
N ASN A 29 -15.05 8.13 5.59
CA ASN A 29 -14.09 7.10 5.28
C ASN A 29 -14.23 5.93 6.28
N PHE A 30 -15.08 4.96 5.93
CA PHE A 30 -15.18 3.72 6.68
C PHE A 30 -13.83 3.00 6.71
N ILE A 31 -13.35 2.72 7.90
CA ILE A 31 -12.17 1.89 8.10
C ILE A 31 -12.65 0.47 8.35
N ILE A 32 -12.30 -0.43 7.46
CA ILE A 32 -12.68 -1.84 7.51
C ILE A 32 -11.46 -2.65 7.97
N PHE A 33 -11.61 -3.39 9.05
CA PHE A 33 -10.63 -4.37 9.50
C PHE A 33 -11.15 -5.77 9.20
N LEU A 34 -10.52 -6.45 8.26
CA LEU A 34 -10.92 -7.80 7.88
C LEU A 34 -10.53 -8.79 8.98
N ASP A 35 -11.40 -9.75 9.22
CA ASP A 35 -11.05 -10.95 9.95
C ASP A 35 -10.14 -11.86 9.10
N ARG A 36 -9.62 -12.92 9.72
CA ARG A 36 -8.69 -13.84 9.11
C ARG A 36 -9.23 -14.50 7.84
N ASP A 37 -10.48 -14.95 7.86
CA ASP A 37 -11.04 -15.69 6.73
C ASP A 37 -11.38 -14.75 5.57
N SER A 38 -11.92 -13.57 5.85
CA SER A 38 -12.15 -12.51 4.86
C SER A 38 -10.84 -12.05 4.22
N ALA A 39 -9.78 -11.84 5.01
CA ALA A 39 -8.46 -11.46 4.51
C ALA A 39 -7.85 -12.56 3.65
N TYR A 40 -8.00 -13.83 4.03
CA TYR A 40 -7.55 -14.96 3.22
C TYR A 40 -8.30 -15.04 1.90
N ASN A 41 -9.61 -14.80 1.88
CA ASN A 41 -10.40 -14.77 0.66
C ASN A 41 -9.93 -13.65 -0.29
N VAL A 42 -9.61 -12.47 0.21
CA VAL A 42 -9.01 -11.38 -0.60
C VAL A 42 -7.70 -11.85 -1.23
N LEU A 43 -6.80 -12.47 -0.48
CA LEU A 43 -5.54 -12.99 -0.99
C LEU A 43 -5.76 -14.01 -2.10
N ILE A 44 -6.63 -15.00 -1.89
CA ILE A 44 -6.91 -16.05 -2.89
C ILE A 44 -7.50 -15.44 -4.16
N ASN A 45 -8.47 -14.54 -4.03
CA ASN A 45 -9.13 -13.89 -5.16
C ASN A 45 -8.19 -12.93 -5.92
N SER A 46 -7.10 -12.46 -5.31
CA SER A 46 -6.07 -11.67 -6.00
C SER A 46 -5.28 -12.46 -7.04
N ASN A 47 -5.38 -13.78 -7.00
CA ASN A 47 -4.63 -14.71 -7.84
C ASN A 47 -3.09 -14.60 -7.71
N TYR A 48 -2.62 -13.92 -6.66
CA TYR A 48 -1.19 -13.68 -6.45
C TYR A 48 -0.38 -14.96 -6.28
N LEU A 49 -0.87 -15.89 -5.46
CA LEU A 49 -0.15 -17.15 -5.18
C LEU A 49 0.04 -17.99 -6.43
N ASN A 50 -0.88 -17.93 -7.40
CA ASN A 50 -0.77 -18.68 -8.66
C ASN A 50 0.31 -18.11 -9.60
N LYS A 51 0.82 -16.89 -9.33
CA LYS A 51 1.89 -16.25 -10.11
C LYS A 51 3.29 -16.54 -9.56
N LEU A 52 3.38 -17.19 -8.40
CA LEU A 52 4.65 -17.53 -7.78
C LEU A 52 5.29 -18.71 -8.51
N ASN A 53 6.49 -18.52 -9.07
CA ASN A 53 7.31 -19.62 -9.56
C ASN A 53 8.00 -20.35 -8.39
N SER A 54 8.71 -21.45 -8.68
CA SER A 54 9.36 -22.30 -7.66
C SER A 54 10.32 -21.51 -6.76
N LEU A 55 11.10 -20.58 -7.31
CA LEU A 55 12.02 -19.76 -6.55
C LEU A 55 11.29 -18.80 -5.59
N ASN A 56 10.24 -18.12 -6.11
CA ASN A 56 9.39 -17.25 -5.29
C ASN A 56 8.71 -18.01 -4.14
N MET A 57 8.24 -19.23 -4.40
CA MET A 57 7.65 -20.08 -3.37
C MET A 57 8.69 -20.48 -2.32
N LYS A 58 9.89 -20.91 -2.74
CA LYS A 58 10.97 -21.30 -1.85
C LYS A 58 11.38 -20.18 -0.89
N ILE A 59 11.57 -18.96 -1.39
CA ILE A 59 11.92 -17.80 -0.56
C ILE A 59 10.81 -17.49 0.46
N ARG A 60 9.55 -17.71 0.07
CA ARG A 60 8.37 -17.57 0.94
C ARG A 60 8.11 -18.81 1.81
N LYS A 61 9.08 -19.73 1.91
CA LYS A 61 9.02 -20.95 2.73
C LYS A 61 7.89 -21.90 2.32
N CYS A 62 7.59 -21.97 1.02
CA CYS A 62 6.60 -22.85 0.44
C CYS A 62 7.25 -23.80 -0.56
N ASN A 63 6.82 -25.06 -0.60
CA ASN A 63 7.34 -26.07 -1.55
C ASN A 63 6.48 -26.16 -2.84
N ASN A 64 5.21 -25.83 -2.74
CA ASN A 64 4.25 -25.83 -3.84
C ASN A 64 3.06 -24.91 -3.52
N LEU A 65 2.17 -24.73 -4.49
CA LEU A 65 1.02 -23.81 -4.36
C LEU A 65 0.10 -24.16 -3.17
N ASN A 66 -0.18 -25.45 -2.94
CA ASN A 66 -1.05 -25.85 -1.83
C ASN A 66 -0.39 -25.59 -0.47
N ASP A 67 0.93 -25.75 -0.41
CA ASP A 67 1.72 -25.43 0.76
C ASP A 67 1.71 -23.93 1.02
N CYS A 68 1.89 -23.11 -0.03
CA CYS A 68 1.74 -21.65 0.06
C CYS A 68 0.35 -21.25 0.58
N LYS A 69 -0.72 -21.81 0.03
CA LYS A 69 -2.08 -21.50 0.49
C LYS A 69 -2.26 -21.79 1.99
N ARG A 70 -1.77 -22.96 2.46
CA ARG A 70 -1.83 -23.30 3.90
C ARG A 70 -0.97 -22.37 4.75
N TYR A 71 0.25 -22.08 4.27
CA TYR A 71 1.18 -21.20 4.97
C TYR A 71 0.63 -19.78 5.13
N TYR A 72 0.09 -19.21 4.07
CA TYR A 72 -0.53 -17.88 4.10
C TYR A 72 -1.76 -17.89 5.01
N LYS A 73 -2.66 -18.86 4.90
CA LYS A 73 -3.84 -18.96 5.76
C LYS A 73 -3.47 -19.02 7.24
N LYS A 74 -2.39 -19.74 7.60
CA LYS A 74 -1.90 -19.84 8.98
C LYS A 74 -1.36 -18.51 9.51
N ASN A 75 -0.77 -17.69 8.65
CA ASN A 75 -0.03 -16.48 9.01
C ASN A 75 -0.83 -15.19 8.79
N ILE A 76 -2.05 -15.26 8.29
CA ILE A 76 -3.03 -14.18 8.37
C ILE A 76 -3.68 -14.24 9.77
N ILE A 77 -3.71 -13.11 10.46
CA ILE A 77 -4.15 -13.02 11.86
C ILE A 77 -5.15 -11.87 12.05
N ASN A 78 -5.76 -11.74 13.21
CA ASN A 78 -6.66 -10.63 13.50
C ASN A 78 -5.90 -9.45 14.13
N TYR A 79 -6.39 -8.24 13.90
CA TYR A 79 -5.94 -7.05 14.60
C TYR A 79 -6.38 -7.07 16.07
N THR A 80 -5.51 -6.60 16.94
CA THR A 80 -5.89 -6.21 18.30
C THR A 80 -6.58 -4.83 18.30
N GLU A 81 -7.39 -4.53 19.30
CA GLU A 81 -8.03 -3.20 19.43
C GLU A 81 -6.99 -2.06 19.55
N LYS A 82 -5.85 -2.33 20.19
CA LYS A 82 -4.74 -1.37 20.27
C LYS A 82 -4.23 -0.98 18.88
N GLU A 83 -4.03 -1.94 18.01
CA GLU A 83 -3.56 -1.73 16.63
C GLU A 83 -4.59 -1.02 15.78
N LYS A 84 -5.87 -1.42 15.87
CA LYS A 84 -6.97 -0.71 15.22
C LYS A 84 -7.03 0.76 15.62
N ASN A 85 -6.84 1.06 16.90
CA ASN A 85 -6.83 2.43 17.41
C ASN A 85 -5.61 3.23 16.92
N ILE A 86 -4.45 2.58 16.74
CA ILE A 86 -3.28 3.21 16.11
C ILE A 86 -3.63 3.59 14.66
N LEU A 87 -4.16 2.65 13.87
CA LEU A 87 -4.53 2.89 12.47
C LEU A 87 -5.60 3.98 12.34
N ARG A 88 -6.66 3.96 13.15
CA ARG A 88 -7.69 5.02 13.14
C ARG A 88 -7.08 6.42 13.30
N ARG A 89 -6.16 6.58 14.26
CA ARG A 89 -5.48 7.88 14.49
C ARG A 89 -4.57 8.28 13.33
N MET A 90 -3.89 7.31 12.71
CA MET A 90 -3.03 7.58 11.56
C MET A 90 -3.84 7.94 10.33
N ILE A 91 -4.96 7.27 10.08
CA ILE A 91 -5.86 7.52 8.95
C ILE A 91 -6.41 8.94 8.99
N ILE A 92 -6.80 9.45 10.16
CA ILE A 92 -7.21 10.86 10.31
C ILE A 92 -6.12 11.81 9.78
N LYS A 93 -4.84 11.51 10.05
CA LYS A 93 -3.71 12.32 9.56
C LYS A 93 -3.49 12.15 8.06
N CYS A 94 -3.65 10.92 7.54
CA CYS A 94 -3.59 10.64 6.10
C CYS A 94 -4.70 11.39 5.36
N ASP A 95 -5.94 11.28 5.82
CA ASP A 95 -7.11 11.87 5.16
C ASP A 95 -7.01 13.39 5.08
N LYS A 96 -6.48 14.07 6.12
CA LYS A 96 -6.18 15.49 6.05
C LYS A 96 -5.28 15.86 4.87
N LYS A 97 -4.27 15.05 4.60
CA LYS A 97 -3.33 15.27 3.48
C LYS A 97 -3.95 14.90 2.13
N LEU A 98 -4.83 13.90 2.13
CA LEU A 98 -5.45 13.38 0.92
C LEU A 98 -6.67 14.19 0.45
N LYS A 99 -7.20 15.12 1.25
CA LYS A 99 -8.37 15.95 0.88
C LYS A 99 -8.21 16.68 -0.46
N ILE A 100 -7.00 17.09 -0.79
CA ILE A 100 -6.69 17.76 -2.08
C ILE A 100 -6.65 16.78 -3.27
N PHE A 101 -6.75 15.47 -3.03
CA PHE A 101 -6.76 14.43 -4.04
C PHE A 101 -8.07 13.61 -3.96
N PRO A 102 -9.22 14.14 -4.43
CA PRO A 102 -10.53 13.59 -4.14
C PRO A 102 -10.71 12.11 -4.52
N LYS A 103 -10.12 11.67 -5.64
CA LYS A 103 -10.23 10.27 -6.08
C LYS A 103 -9.45 9.30 -5.19
N LEU A 104 -8.26 9.71 -4.76
CA LEU A 104 -7.43 8.93 -3.84
C LEU A 104 -8.06 8.94 -2.44
N HIS A 105 -8.54 10.10 -1.98
CA HIS A 105 -9.22 10.25 -0.70
C HIS A 105 -10.46 9.36 -0.57
N LYS A 106 -11.28 9.23 -1.63
CA LYS A 106 -12.51 8.42 -1.67
C LYS A 106 -12.28 6.89 -1.69
N ILE A 107 -11.04 6.42 -1.83
CA ILE A 107 -10.77 4.98 -1.70
C ILE A 107 -10.92 4.59 -0.23
N GLU A 108 -11.68 3.53 0.03
CA GLU A 108 -11.86 3.01 1.38
C GLU A 108 -10.55 2.56 2.00
N TRP A 109 -10.44 2.68 3.31
CA TRP A 109 -9.36 2.10 4.09
C TRP A 109 -9.75 0.70 4.54
N LYS A 110 -9.25 -0.32 3.86
CA LYS A 110 -9.50 -1.73 4.16
C LYS A 110 -8.20 -2.42 4.50
N PHE A 111 -8.16 -3.07 5.65
CA PHE A 111 -6.96 -3.64 6.21
C PHE A 111 -7.10 -5.12 6.56
N ALA A 112 -6.05 -5.87 6.24
CA ALA A 112 -5.81 -7.22 6.70
C ALA A 112 -4.50 -7.28 7.49
N LYS A 113 -4.44 -8.12 8.51
CA LYS A 113 -3.23 -8.30 9.32
C LYS A 113 -2.55 -9.63 9.01
N ILE A 114 -1.23 -9.56 8.86
CA ILE A 114 -0.35 -10.71 8.71
C ILE A 114 0.69 -10.72 9.83
N ASN A 115 1.28 -11.88 10.11
CA ASN A 115 2.47 -11.91 10.93
C ASN A 115 3.73 -11.59 10.09
N ASN A 116 4.86 -11.35 10.76
CA ASN A 116 6.11 -10.96 10.13
C ASN A 116 6.73 -12.01 9.20
N ASN A 117 6.20 -13.24 9.17
CA ASN A 117 6.71 -14.31 8.31
C ASN A 117 6.17 -14.23 6.88
N LEU A 118 5.01 -13.60 6.66
CA LEU A 118 4.48 -13.39 5.32
C LEU A 118 5.11 -12.14 4.71
N GLU A 119 5.56 -12.27 3.45
CA GLU A 119 6.21 -11.20 2.68
C GLU A 119 7.28 -10.46 3.51
N GLU A 120 7.94 -11.20 4.44
CA GLU A 120 8.91 -10.66 5.42
C GLU A 120 8.36 -9.51 6.27
N GLY A 121 7.06 -9.45 6.39
CA GLY A 121 6.35 -8.41 7.12
C GLY A 121 6.30 -7.07 6.40
N LEU A 122 6.65 -7.01 5.12
CA LEU A 122 6.53 -5.80 4.31
C LEU A 122 5.06 -5.45 4.10
N PRO A 123 4.66 -4.19 4.23
CA PRO A 123 3.35 -3.71 3.79
C PRO A 123 3.16 -4.01 2.30
N HIS A 124 1.95 -4.36 1.91
CA HIS A 124 1.60 -4.62 0.51
C HIS A 124 0.09 -4.63 0.32
N THR A 125 -0.38 -4.68 -0.92
CA THR A 125 -1.80 -4.67 -1.23
C THR A 125 -2.24 -5.88 -2.06
N HIS A 126 -3.44 -6.40 -1.76
CA HIS A 126 -4.15 -7.34 -2.61
C HIS A 126 -5.56 -6.81 -2.90
N LEU A 127 -5.93 -6.73 -4.18
CA LEU A 127 -7.18 -6.13 -4.63
C LEU A 127 -7.39 -4.72 -4.04
N ASP A 128 -8.35 -4.57 -3.15
CA ASP A 128 -8.73 -3.33 -2.47
C ASP A 128 -8.28 -3.26 -1.01
N THR A 129 -7.36 -4.13 -0.58
CA THR A 129 -7.00 -4.32 0.83
C THR A 129 -5.51 -4.14 1.06
N ILE A 130 -5.14 -3.38 2.10
CA ILE A 130 -3.77 -3.19 2.58
C ILE A 130 -3.46 -4.26 3.63
N PHE A 131 -2.37 -4.98 3.44
CA PHE A 131 -1.87 -5.99 4.37
C PHE A 131 -0.72 -5.42 5.19
N LEU A 132 -0.84 -5.44 6.51
CA LEU A 132 0.17 -4.93 7.44
C LEU A 132 0.57 -6.00 8.46
N SER A 133 1.85 -6.03 8.79
CA SER A 133 2.39 -6.94 9.80
C SER A 133 2.66 -6.25 11.13
N ASP A 134 3.11 -7.02 12.12
CA ASP A 134 3.55 -6.47 13.41
C ASP A 134 4.72 -5.48 13.26
N LYS A 135 5.58 -5.64 12.24
CA LYS A 135 6.68 -4.70 11.94
C LYS A 135 6.18 -3.28 11.70
N PHE A 136 5.03 -3.12 11.03
CA PHE A 136 4.44 -1.80 10.83
C PHE A 136 4.14 -1.09 12.15
N PHE A 137 3.69 -1.82 13.17
CA PHE A 137 3.30 -1.25 14.45
C PHE A 137 4.48 -0.93 15.37
N THR A 138 5.69 -1.43 15.07
CA THR A 138 6.91 -1.03 15.80
C THR A 138 7.38 0.37 15.40
N ASN A 139 7.18 0.75 14.14
CA ASN A 139 7.48 2.11 13.63
C ASN A 139 6.41 2.56 12.63
N PRO A 140 5.20 2.94 13.11
CA PRO A 140 4.09 3.28 12.24
C PRO A 140 4.37 4.53 11.41
N SER A 141 4.16 4.47 10.09
CA SER A 141 4.43 5.56 9.15
C SER A 141 3.19 5.95 8.34
N ILE A 142 2.89 7.24 8.30
CA ILE A 142 1.87 7.82 7.41
C ILE A 142 2.30 7.67 5.95
N ASP A 143 3.59 7.83 5.66
CA ASP A 143 4.16 7.69 4.32
C ASP A 143 3.83 6.30 3.76
N THR A 144 4.03 5.24 4.58
CA THR A 144 3.68 3.86 4.22
C THR A 144 2.19 3.71 3.91
N LEU A 145 1.31 4.23 4.76
CA LEU A 145 -0.14 4.12 4.51
C LEU A 145 -0.58 4.85 3.24
N ILE A 146 -0.01 6.02 2.96
CA ILE A 146 -0.29 6.77 1.72
C ILE A 146 0.27 6.01 0.51
N HIS A 147 1.47 5.44 0.61
CA HIS A 147 2.07 4.61 -0.44
C HIS A 147 1.17 3.42 -0.79
N GLU A 148 0.74 2.65 0.20
CA GLU A 148 -0.18 1.53 -0.02
C GLU A 148 -1.52 1.98 -0.61
N LYS A 149 -2.05 3.12 -0.18
CA LYS A 149 -3.29 3.66 -0.74
C LYS A 149 -3.16 4.05 -2.21
N ILE A 150 -1.98 4.46 -2.64
CA ILE A 150 -1.71 4.73 -4.06
C ILE A 150 -1.75 3.43 -4.86
N HIS A 151 -1.22 2.31 -4.34
CA HIS A 151 -1.37 1.01 -4.98
C HIS A 151 -2.84 0.58 -5.12
N LEU A 152 -3.68 0.86 -4.11
CA LEU A 152 -5.14 0.65 -4.26
C LEU A 152 -5.73 1.52 -5.38
N TYR A 153 -5.27 2.78 -5.52
CA TYR A 153 -5.69 3.65 -6.61
C TYR A 153 -5.28 3.10 -7.98
N GLN A 154 -4.05 2.63 -8.12
CA GLN A 154 -3.52 2.04 -9.35
C GLN A 154 -4.34 0.81 -9.77
N LYS A 155 -4.69 -0.06 -8.81
CA LYS A 155 -5.53 -1.25 -9.03
C LYS A 155 -6.98 -0.88 -9.39
N LYS A 156 -7.53 0.15 -8.76
CA LYS A 156 -8.92 0.60 -9.00
C LYS A 156 -9.09 1.34 -10.33
N TYR A 157 -8.06 2.07 -10.78
CA TYR A 157 -8.10 2.91 -11.98
C TYR A 157 -7.00 2.55 -13.01
N PRO A 158 -6.93 1.29 -13.49
CA PRO A 158 -5.81 0.81 -14.31
C PRO A 158 -5.67 1.56 -15.64
N TYR A 159 -6.76 2.00 -16.25
CA TYR A 159 -6.71 2.79 -17.48
C TYR A 159 -6.05 4.15 -17.28
N LYS A 160 -6.41 4.86 -16.20
CA LYS A 160 -5.80 6.15 -15.86
C LYS A 160 -4.33 5.99 -15.54
N THR A 161 -4.00 4.96 -14.78
CA THR A 161 -2.63 4.60 -14.42
C THR A 161 -1.78 4.35 -15.66
N ASN A 162 -2.27 3.54 -16.60
CA ASN A 162 -1.57 3.26 -17.86
C ASN A 162 -1.40 4.51 -18.74
N SER A 163 -2.44 5.35 -18.85
CA SER A 163 -2.34 6.62 -19.59
C SER A 163 -1.28 7.54 -19.00
N PHE A 164 -1.22 7.61 -17.68
CA PHE A 164 -0.20 8.39 -16.99
C PHE A 164 1.22 7.84 -17.21
N TYR A 165 1.40 6.52 -17.18
CA TYR A 165 2.69 5.90 -17.49
C TYR A 165 3.13 6.20 -18.92
N HIS A 166 2.21 6.10 -19.87
CA HIS A 166 2.48 6.44 -21.26
C HIS A 166 2.95 7.91 -21.44
N LEU A 167 2.26 8.86 -20.77
CA LEU A 167 2.65 10.27 -20.76
C LEU A 167 4.06 10.52 -20.16
N ASN A 168 4.53 9.60 -19.31
CA ASN A 168 5.85 9.63 -18.68
C ASN A 168 6.87 8.72 -19.43
N ASN A 169 6.62 8.40 -20.69
CA ASN A 169 7.49 7.60 -21.56
C ASN A 169 7.70 6.16 -21.12
N TYR A 170 6.70 5.57 -20.42
CA TYR A 170 6.68 4.13 -20.15
C TYR A 170 5.84 3.43 -21.21
N GLU A 171 6.48 2.57 -21.99
CA GLU A 171 5.83 1.69 -22.96
C GLU A 171 5.39 0.40 -22.27
N LYS A 172 4.08 0.15 -22.26
CA LYS A 172 3.51 -1.09 -21.72
C LYS A 172 3.74 -2.25 -22.68
N ILE A 173 4.28 -3.35 -22.17
CA ILE A 173 4.51 -4.58 -22.95
C ILE A 173 3.92 -5.80 -22.23
N GLN A 174 3.79 -6.91 -22.95
CA GLN A 174 3.43 -8.19 -22.35
C GLN A 174 4.50 -8.59 -21.34
N LYS A 175 4.06 -9.24 -20.26
CA LYS A 175 4.97 -9.74 -19.24
C LYS A 175 5.89 -10.80 -19.82
N ILE A 176 7.19 -10.59 -19.68
CA ILE A 176 8.22 -11.53 -20.14
C ILE A 176 8.44 -12.58 -19.05
N ASP A 177 8.55 -13.83 -19.45
CA ASP A 177 8.87 -14.92 -18.51
C ASP A 177 10.36 -14.87 -18.14
N ILE A 178 10.64 -14.60 -16.87
CA ILE A 178 11.98 -14.50 -16.31
C ILE A 178 12.05 -15.39 -15.06
N ILE A 179 12.86 -16.43 -15.10
CA ILE A 179 12.93 -17.51 -14.11
C ILE A 179 13.15 -16.99 -12.68
N ASN A 180 14.03 -16.01 -12.50
CA ASN A 180 14.40 -15.49 -11.20
C ASN A 180 13.73 -14.14 -10.88
N ARG A 181 12.66 -13.78 -11.59
CA ARG A 181 11.90 -12.56 -11.32
C ARG A 181 11.29 -12.61 -9.92
N ARG A 182 11.45 -11.53 -9.15
CA ARG A 182 10.73 -11.35 -7.89
C ARG A 182 9.26 -11.07 -8.18
N ALA A 183 8.37 -11.85 -7.58
CA ALA A 183 6.95 -11.52 -7.58
C ALA A 183 6.68 -10.42 -6.55
N ASN A 184 6.03 -9.35 -7.00
CA ASN A 184 5.60 -8.23 -6.15
C ASN A 184 4.06 -8.13 -6.20
N PRO A 185 3.34 -8.19 -5.06
CA PRO A 185 1.88 -8.13 -5.04
C PRO A 185 1.33 -6.75 -5.42
N ASP A 186 2.15 -5.71 -5.37
CA ASP A 186 1.74 -4.33 -5.64
C ASP A 186 1.81 -3.95 -7.12
N THR A 187 2.53 -4.74 -7.92
CA THR A 187 2.65 -4.50 -9.36
C THR A 187 1.56 -5.19 -10.17
N ASN A 188 1.20 -4.60 -11.30
CA ASN A 188 0.27 -5.19 -12.26
C ASN A 188 0.91 -6.33 -13.07
N ASN A 189 0.16 -6.93 -14.02
CA ASN A 189 0.60 -8.09 -14.79
C ASN A 189 1.32 -7.76 -16.10
N PHE A 190 1.84 -6.57 -16.25
CA PHE A 190 2.55 -6.13 -17.45
C PHE A 190 3.99 -5.80 -17.11
N ASP A 191 4.83 -5.79 -18.13
CA ASP A 191 6.13 -5.17 -18.05
C ASP A 191 6.09 -3.79 -18.71
N TYR A 192 7.08 -3.01 -18.41
CA TYR A 192 7.23 -1.66 -18.98
C TYR A 192 8.66 -1.45 -19.47
N LYS A 193 8.76 -0.74 -20.60
CA LYS A 193 10.03 -0.20 -21.08
C LYS A 193 10.08 1.30 -20.81
N LYS A 194 11.25 1.78 -20.48
CA LYS A 194 11.56 3.20 -20.44
C LYS A 194 12.90 3.42 -21.16
N ASN A 195 12.90 4.28 -22.17
CA ASN A 195 14.10 4.51 -23.03
C ASN A 195 14.68 3.19 -23.62
N GLY A 196 13.80 2.29 -24.04
CA GLY A 196 14.19 1.00 -24.62
C GLY A 196 14.54 -0.10 -23.60
N ILE A 197 14.58 0.22 -22.31
CA ILE A 197 15.00 -0.68 -21.24
C ILE A 197 13.79 -1.26 -20.54
N ILE A 198 13.75 -2.58 -20.38
CA ILE A 198 12.68 -3.28 -19.66
C ILE A 198 12.95 -3.19 -18.16
N LEU A 199 11.91 -2.83 -17.40
CA LEU A 199 11.98 -2.61 -15.96
C LEU A 199 11.47 -3.82 -15.19
N TYR A 200 12.32 -4.47 -14.42
CA TYR A 200 11.95 -5.55 -13.53
C TYR A 200 13.01 -5.78 -12.44
N SER A 201 12.61 -6.42 -11.37
CA SER A 201 13.52 -6.90 -10.33
C SER A 201 13.69 -8.42 -10.40
N VAL A 202 14.91 -8.89 -10.22
CA VAL A 202 15.25 -10.31 -10.15
C VAL A 202 15.97 -10.62 -8.85
N PHE A 203 15.79 -11.84 -8.37
CA PHE A 203 16.59 -12.31 -7.25
C PHE A 203 18.06 -12.50 -7.63
N ASN A 204 18.93 -12.28 -6.67
CA ASN A 204 20.35 -12.63 -6.75
C ASN A 204 20.51 -14.17 -6.96
N GLU A 205 21.71 -14.64 -7.20
CA GLU A 205 21.98 -16.08 -7.50
C GLU A 205 21.54 -17.01 -6.35
N ASN A 206 21.74 -16.63 -5.09
CA ASN A 206 21.38 -17.42 -3.92
C ASN A 206 20.57 -16.59 -2.92
N PRO A 207 19.33 -16.21 -3.26
CA PRO A 207 18.55 -15.31 -2.44
C PRO A 207 18.12 -15.99 -1.14
N LYS A 208 18.27 -15.27 -0.03
CA LYS A 208 17.82 -15.69 1.30
C LYS A 208 16.60 -14.92 1.78
N SER A 209 16.29 -13.80 1.12
CA SER A 209 15.21 -12.88 1.49
C SER A 209 14.56 -12.27 0.25
N LEU A 210 13.39 -11.64 0.43
CA LEU A 210 12.70 -10.89 -0.62
C LEU A 210 13.44 -9.62 -1.05
N SER A 211 14.35 -9.14 -0.21
CA SER A 211 15.20 -7.97 -0.50
C SER A 211 16.49 -8.32 -1.24
N ASP A 212 16.81 -9.61 -1.40
CA ASP A 212 18.02 -10.06 -2.12
C ASP A 212 17.80 -9.98 -3.64
N ILE A 213 17.58 -8.77 -4.15
CA ILE A 213 17.25 -8.49 -5.55
C ILE A 213 18.32 -7.66 -6.22
N LYS A 214 18.43 -7.86 -7.55
CA LYS A 214 19.06 -6.94 -8.49
C LYS A 214 17.99 -6.26 -9.31
N LEU A 215 18.21 -4.99 -9.61
CA LEU A 215 17.45 -4.29 -10.65
C LEU A 215 18.13 -4.51 -11.98
N HIS A 216 17.35 -4.64 -13.04
CA HIS A 216 17.90 -4.97 -14.37
C HIS A 216 18.86 -3.91 -14.93
N ASN A 217 18.95 -2.73 -14.35
CA ASN A 217 19.92 -1.71 -14.69
C ASN A 217 20.60 -1.16 -13.43
N ASP A 218 21.91 -1.05 -13.51
CA ASP A 218 22.80 -0.48 -12.50
C ASP A 218 22.58 1.01 -12.20
N SER A 219 21.34 1.51 -12.18
CA SER A 219 21.08 2.85 -11.71
C SER A 219 21.09 2.87 -10.20
N ASN A 220 21.76 3.87 -9.64
CA ASN A 220 21.85 4.12 -8.20
C ASN A 220 20.51 4.44 -7.51
N ASN A 221 19.39 4.35 -8.23
CA ASN A 221 18.06 4.60 -7.70
C ASN A 221 17.15 3.36 -7.86
N PRO A 222 17.01 2.53 -6.84
CA PRO A 222 16.23 1.29 -6.90
C PRO A 222 14.74 1.52 -7.26
N HIS A 223 14.17 2.67 -6.91
CA HIS A 223 12.75 2.94 -7.15
C HIS A 223 12.42 3.23 -8.62
N ILE A 224 13.40 3.72 -9.41
CA ILE A 224 13.17 4.06 -10.83
C ILE A 224 13.09 2.82 -11.72
N ASN A 225 13.72 1.73 -11.32
CA ASN A 225 14.01 0.59 -12.19
C ASN A 225 13.23 -0.68 -11.89
N GLU A 226 12.39 -0.70 -10.86
CA GLU A 226 11.64 -1.91 -10.55
C GLU A 226 10.37 -2.02 -11.41
N HIS A 227 9.46 -1.10 -11.28
CA HIS A 227 8.18 -1.08 -11.96
C HIS A 227 7.53 0.31 -11.80
N PRO A 228 6.83 0.85 -12.80
CA PRO A 228 6.20 2.17 -12.66
C PRO A 228 5.17 2.24 -11.52
N ASP A 229 4.49 1.15 -11.16
CA ASP A 229 3.58 1.16 -10.00
C ASP A 229 4.33 1.58 -8.72
N GLU A 230 5.50 1.01 -8.44
CA GLU A 230 6.33 1.35 -7.27
C GLU A 230 6.92 2.75 -7.38
N TYR A 231 7.51 3.08 -8.53
CA TYR A 231 8.11 4.38 -8.76
C TYR A 231 7.13 5.52 -8.52
N PHE A 232 5.93 5.43 -9.09
CA PHE A 232 4.93 6.48 -8.94
C PHE A 232 4.28 6.46 -7.57
N ALA A 233 4.10 5.31 -6.91
CA ALA A 233 3.64 5.28 -5.53
C ALA A 233 4.62 6.03 -4.61
N TYR A 234 5.91 5.81 -4.79
CA TYR A 234 6.96 6.53 -4.05
C TYR A 234 6.94 8.05 -4.33
N LEU A 235 6.93 8.47 -5.61
CA LEU A 235 6.94 9.88 -5.98
C LEU A 235 5.71 10.63 -5.48
N ILE A 236 4.52 10.03 -5.68
CA ILE A 236 3.26 10.65 -5.25
C ILE A 236 3.21 10.77 -3.72
N THR A 237 3.68 9.73 -3.00
CA THR A 237 3.80 9.80 -1.55
C THR A 237 4.70 10.94 -1.11
N LYS A 238 5.88 11.09 -1.70
CA LYS A 238 6.78 12.22 -1.41
C LYS A 238 6.09 13.57 -1.62
N LYS A 239 5.34 13.71 -2.70
CA LYS A 239 4.61 14.93 -2.99
C LYS A 239 3.54 15.23 -1.94
N ILE A 240 2.69 14.26 -1.63
CA ILE A 240 1.64 14.40 -0.60
C ILE A 240 2.26 14.76 0.76
N MET A 241 3.45 14.25 1.04
CA MET A 241 4.18 14.52 2.27
C MET A 241 4.99 15.82 2.25
N ASN A 242 4.95 16.62 1.17
CA ASN A 242 5.76 17.82 0.94
C ASN A 242 7.28 17.55 1.04
N LYS A 243 7.71 16.36 0.66
CA LYS A 243 9.13 15.93 0.65
C LYS A 243 9.72 15.98 -0.75
N PHE A 244 9.17 16.84 -1.61
CA PHE A 244 9.45 16.89 -3.03
C PHE A 244 10.60 17.86 -3.35
N ASN A 245 11.49 17.51 -4.26
CA ASN A 245 12.46 18.42 -4.85
C ASN A 245 11.88 18.98 -6.16
N GLU A 246 12.23 20.21 -6.55
CA GLU A 246 11.70 20.92 -7.72
C GLU A 246 11.84 20.17 -9.06
N ASN A 247 12.77 19.21 -9.16
CA ASN A 247 13.01 18.40 -10.35
C ASN A 247 12.02 17.25 -10.59
N ASP A 248 11.09 16.99 -9.66
CA ASP A 248 10.12 15.89 -9.76
C ASP A 248 8.81 16.32 -10.49
N GLY A 249 8.89 17.32 -11.40
CA GLY A 249 7.78 18.00 -12.08
C GLY A 249 6.63 17.11 -12.57
N GLU A 250 5.52 17.72 -12.97
CA GLU A 250 4.34 17.19 -13.70
C GLU A 250 3.47 16.05 -13.08
N ILE A 251 3.87 15.38 -12.02
CA ILE A 251 3.10 14.30 -11.38
C ILE A 251 1.76 14.79 -10.79
N ILE A 252 1.60 16.10 -10.67
CA ILE A 252 0.43 16.72 -10.00
C ILE A 252 -0.88 16.39 -10.71
N ASN A 253 -0.87 16.36 -12.04
CA ASN A 253 -2.09 16.22 -12.83
C ASN A 253 -2.72 14.83 -12.77
N TYR A 254 -1.95 13.80 -12.41
CA TYR A 254 -2.41 12.41 -12.41
C TYR A 254 -3.47 12.11 -11.34
N ILE A 255 -3.31 12.67 -10.13
CA ILE A 255 -4.18 12.36 -8.99
C ILE A 255 -5.27 13.43 -8.79
N SER A 256 -5.09 14.61 -9.40
CA SER A 256 -6.00 15.76 -9.22
C SER A 256 -7.25 15.67 -10.10
N TYR A 257 -7.26 14.87 -11.16
CA TYR A 257 -8.37 14.64 -12.08
C TYR A 257 -8.78 13.17 -12.08
#